data_fb938c937ecfee3a434410e8d52218f1
#
_entry.id   fb938c937ecfee3a434410e8d52218f1
#
_cell.length_a   1.000
_cell.length_b   1.000
_cell.length_c   1.000
_cell.angle_alpha   90.00
_cell.angle_beta   90.00
_cell.angle_gamma   90.00
#
_symmetry.space_group_name_H-M   'P 1'
#
loop_
_entity.id
_entity.type
_entity.pdbx_description
1 polymer ?
#
loop_
_entity_poly.entity_id
_entity_poly.type
_entity_poly.pdbx_seq_one_letter_code
_entity_poly.pdbx_strand_id
1 'polypeptide(L)'
;MSDLYRPIRHLAFFEALGTLEEGSTDWHATTAGLVVLRLVDAWYDEGVQVAAADAWGLEAVREAVGEMAAGDPARTILSGVVDAVASAARADFSVVATRLSAYGRALHFDARWRLAADVYETLLTYAHPIDESDVYINASMQLGYCLRMLGEFDQAAVAYADAGRVATSMGDVVGILRARIADARLSMSRGNLPRAEEILDDTIARATSESLHDVAGLALHERSTVAYERKDYPRAIRFAYDALAKLSGQSARDRVLADIAASFLELGVISAARDAFLVLAATAQEQYVRWSATLNLLDVSTLEGSEPRFESYRRELAGIELPVVLQVYYHMHLGSGHATFGRFDRARQSLVRAAEIAAEHRLNQLLFTAEDSLRRLEAGERQLGEHAAAAAEFVPDAVADVAVALHEMRTMAGTGQG
;
A
#
# COMPACT_ATOMS: atom_id res chain seq x y z
N MET A 1 3.23 2.76 -45.30
CA MET A 1 3.82 1.54 -44.76
C MET A 1 4.08 1.72 -43.25
N SER A 2 3.05 2.05 -42.45
CA SER A 2 3.19 2.25 -40.97
C SER A 2 2.09 1.57 -40.16
N ASP A 3 1.30 0.66 -40.73
CA ASP A 3 0.16 0.02 -40.05
C ASP A 3 0.44 -1.41 -39.54
N LEU A 4 1.70 -1.84 -39.44
CA LEU A 4 2.05 -3.23 -39.10
C LEU A 4 2.45 -3.46 -37.63
N TYR A 5 2.45 -2.42 -36.78
CA TYR A 5 2.74 -2.57 -35.35
C TYR A 5 1.64 -1.88 -34.53
N ARG A 6 0.45 -2.46 -34.49
CA ARG A 6 -0.43 -2.19 -33.34
C ARG A 6 0.16 -2.95 -32.14
N PRO A 7 0.47 -2.27 -31.03
CA PRO A 7 0.91 -2.98 -29.83
C PRO A 7 -0.17 -4.00 -29.43
N ILE A 8 0.26 -5.17 -29.00
CA ILE A 8 -0.65 -6.23 -28.51
C ILE A 8 -1.30 -5.68 -27.24
N ARG A 9 -2.62 -5.48 -27.25
CA ARG A 9 -3.37 -5.08 -26.06
C ARG A 9 -3.24 -6.16 -24.99
N HIS A 10 -3.13 -5.75 -23.76
CA HIS A 10 -3.00 -6.63 -22.57
C HIS A 10 -1.75 -7.50 -22.61
N LEU A 11 -0.65 -6.96 -23.16
CA LEU A 11 0.62 -7.67 -23.25
C LEU A 11 1.10 -8.15 -21.88
N ALA A 12 0.90 -7.34 -20.83
CA ALA A 12 1.29 -7.69 -19.47
C ALA A 12 0.61 -8.98 -18.97
N PHE A 13 -0.64 -9.20 -19.32
CA PHE A 13 -1.36 -10.43 -18.97
C PHE A 13 -0.84 -11.63 -19.77
N PHE A 14 -0.53 -11.47 -21.06
CA PHE A 14 0.07 -12.54 -21.85
C PHE A 14 1.45 -12.93 -21.35
N GLU A 15 2.29 -11.95 -21.01
CA GLU A 15 3.61 -12.20 -20.43
C GLU A 15 3.50 -12.92 -19.08
N ALA A 16 2.56 -12.50 -18.21
CA ALA A 16 2.33 -13.17 -16.95
C ALA A 16 1.88 -14.63 -17.14
N LEU A 17 0.92 -14.89 -18.03
CA LEU A 17 0.46 -16.26 -18.35
C LEU A 17 1.58 -17.15 -18.87
N GLY A 18 2.52 -16.60 -19.65
CA GLY A 18 3.67 -17.35 -20.16
C GLY A 18 4.67 -17.79 -19.08
N THR A 19 4.56 -17.26 -17.86
CA THR A 19 5.45 -17.60 -16.72
C THR A 19 4.77 -18.43 -15.64
N LEU A 20 3.45 -18.51 -15.65
CA LEU A 20 2.64 -19.25 -14.68
C LEU A 20 2.45 -20.71 -15.09
N GLU A 21 2.35 -21.59 -14.10
CA GLU A 21 1.98 -22.99 -14.35
C GLU A 21 0.50 -23.06 -14.76
N GLU A 22 0.24 -23.69 -15.89
CA GLU A 22 -1.11 -23.86 -16.42
C GLU A 22 -2.01 -24.62 -15.44
N GLY A 23 -3.19 -24.09 -15.18
CA GLY A 23 -4.15 -24.64 -14.21
C GLY A 23 -3.85 -24.27 -12.75
N SER A 24 -2.81 -23.51 -12.45
CA SER A 24 -2.60 -22.95 -11.11
C SER A 24 -3.65 -21.88 -10.76
N THR A 25 -3.83 -21.61 -9.48
CA THR A 25 -4.76 -20.55 -9.01
C THR A 25 -4.45 -19.19 -9.65
N ASP A 26 -3.15 -18.83 -9.72
CA ASP A 26 -2.72 -17.58 -10.34
C ASP A 26 -2.92 -17.55 -11.85
N TRP A 27 -2.79 -18.70 -12.52
CA TRP A 27 -3.05 -18.84 -13.94
C TRP A 27 -4.53 -18.59 -14.23
N HIS A 28 -5.46 -19.22 -13.49
CA HIS A 28 -6.91 -19.01 -13.62
C HIS A 28 -7.29 -17.54 -13.35
N ALA A 29 -6.76 -16.94 -12.29
CA ALA A 29 -7.02 -15.54 -11.97
C ALA A 29 -6.50 -14.58 -13.06
N THR A 30 -5.32 -14.85 -13.64
CA THR A 30 -4.73 -14.05 -14.71
C THR A 30 -5.50 -14.23 -16.02
N THR A 31 -5.91 -15.46 -16.36
CA THR A 31 -6.73 -15.77 -17.53
C THR A 31 -8.09 -15.08 -17.43
N ALA A 32 -8.76 -15.16 -16.28
CA ALA A 32 -10.03 -14.48 -16.06
C ALA A 32 -9.91 -12.96 -16.24
N GLY A 33 -8.84 -12.34 -15.71
CA GLY A 33 -8.56 -10.92 -15.90
C GLY A 33 -8.40 -10.55 -17.38
N LEU A 34 -7.59 -11.32 -18.12
CA LEU A 34 -7.35 -11.10 -19.55
C LEU A 34 -8.65 -11.18 -20.38
N VAL A 35 -9.45 -12.23 -20.18
CA VAL A 35 -10.67 -12.41 -20.97
C VAL A 35 -11.73 -11.36 -20.64
N VAL A 36 -11.79 -10.89 -19.38
CA VAL A 36 -12.68 -9.78 -19.00
C VAL A 36 -12.23 -8.47 -19.63
N LEU A 37 -10.92 -8.17 -19.67
CA LEU A 37 -10.42 -6.97 -20.35
C LEU A 37 -10.74 -7.00 -21.85
N ARG A 38 -10.57 -8.13 -22.50
CA ARG A 38 -10.92 -8.30 -23.92
C ARG A 38 -12.43 -8.19 -24.16
N LEU A 39 -13.25 -8.63 -23.21
CA LEU A 39 -14.69 -8.40 -23.26
C LEU A 39 -15.03 -6.90 -23.21
N VAL A 40 -14.35 -6.14 -22.35
CA VAL A 40 -14.51 -4.67 -22.26
C VAL A 40 -14.08 -4.00 -23.56
N ASP A 41 -12.95 -4.42 -24.14
CA ASP A 41 -12.50 -3.93 -25.44
C ASP A 41 -13.55 -4.16 -26.53
N ALA A 42 -14.04 -5.39 -26.67
CA ALA A 42 -15.05 -5.74 -27.66
C ALA A 42 -16.37 -4.96 -27.44
N TRP A 43 -16.80 -4.84 -26.18
CA TRP A 43 -18.00 -4.10 -25.83
C TRP A 43 -17.89 -2.63 -26.24
N TYR A 44 -16.75 -2.00 -26.08
CA TYR A 44 -16.56 -0.59 -26.38
C TYR A 44 -16.28 -0.34 -27.88
N ASP A 45 -15.34 -1.09 -28.49
CA ASP A 45 -14.88 -0.85 -29.86
C ASP A 45 -15.93 -1.21 -30.91
N GLU A 46 -16.62 -2.33 -30.75
CA GLU A 46 -17.49 -2.88 -31.78
C GLU A 46 -18.93 -2.40 -31.69
N GLY A 47 -19.29 -1.65 -30.62
CA GLY A 47 -20.65 -1.18 -30.42
C GLY A 47 -21.68 -2.31 -30.34
N VAL A 48 -21.20 -3.50 -30.03
CA VAL A 48 -21.99 -4.72 -29.98
C VAL A 48 -23.01 -4.56 -28.85
N GLN A 49 -24.29 -4.43 -29.23
CA GLN A 49 -25.36 -4.71 -28.28
C GLN A 49 -25.13 -6.14 -27.80
N VAL A 50 -25.00 -6.31 -26.49
CA VAL A 50 -24.70 -7.60 -25.85
C VAL A 50 -25.78 -8.64 -26.11
N ALA A 51 -26.94 -8.27 -26.72
CA ALA A 51 -27.89 -9.19 -27.33
C ALA A 51 -27.30 -10.03 -28.48
N ALA A 52 -26.14 -9.61 -29.07
CA ALA A 52 -25.34 -10.42 -29.97
C ALA A 52 -24.16 -11.12 -29.26
N ALA A 53 -24.13 -11.15 -27.94
CA ALA A 53 -23.10 -11.70 -27.08
C ALA A 53 -22.91 -13.23 -27.22
N ASP A 54 -23.75 -13.92 -27.90
CA ASP A 54 -23.49 -15.30 -28.35
C ASP A 54 -22.24 -15.39 -29.25
N ALA A 55 -21.81 -14.31 -29.87
CA ALA A 55 -20.65 -14.30 -30.75
C ALA A 55 -19.31 -14.20 -30.01
N TRP A 56 -19.25 -13.64 -28.79
CA TRP A 56 -18.00 -13.41 -28.03
C TRP A 56 -17.90 -14.27 -26.76
N GLY A 57 -18.85 -15.18 -26.57
CA GLY A 57 -18.74 -16.14 -25.48
C GLY A 57 -18.81 -15.48 -24.09
N LEU A 58 -19.79 -14.59 -23.85
CA LEU A 58 -20.05 -14.07 -22.49
C LEU A 58 -20.12 -15.23 -21.46
N GLU A 59 -20.64 -16.37 -21.90
CA GLU A 59 -20.65 -17.61 -21.11
C GLU A 59 -19.23 -18.12 -20.84
N ALA A 60 -18.35 -18.12 -21.86
CA ALA A 60 -16.95 -18.53 -21.68
C ALA A 60 -16.18 -17.60 -20.74
N VAL A 61 -16.48 -16.28 -20.77
CA VAL A 61 -15.89 -15.33 -19.81
C VAL A 61 -16.41 -15.60 -18.39
N ARG A 62 -17.70 -15.89 -18.23
CA ARG A 62 -18.29 -16.29 -16.94
C ARG A 62 -17.70 -17.61 -16.42
N GLU A 63 -17.48 -18.57 -17.30
CA GLU A 63 -16.82 -19.83 -16.96
C GLU A 63 -15.39 -19.58 -16.47
N ALA A 64 -14.59 -18.81 -17.20
CA ALA A 64 -13.22 -18.47 -16.80
C ALA A 64 -13.15 -17.75 -15.44
N VAL A 65 -14.09 -16.82 -15.16
CA VAL A 65 -14.22 -16.19 -13.84
C VAL A 65 -14.67 -17.20 -12.80
N GLY A 66 -15.52 -18.17 -13.18
CA GLY A 66 -16.00 -19.25 -12.33
C GLY A 66 -14.90 -20.22 -11.88
N GLU A 67 -13.83 -20.41 -12.70
CA GLU A 67 -12.69 -21.26 -12.39
C GLU A 67 -11.74 -20.65 -11.33
N MET A 68 -11.85 -19.36 -11.07
CA MET A 68 -11.08 -18.73 -9.99
C MET A 68 -11.45 -19.32 -8.62
N ALA A 69 -10.49 -19.32 -7.70
CA ALA A 69 -10.74 -19.78 -6.33
C ALA A 69 -11.93 -19.05 -5.69
N ALA A 70 -12.80 -19.80 -4.98
CA ALA A 70 -14.02 -19.25 -4.39
C ALA A 70 -13.77 -18.14 -3.36
N GLY A 71 -12.60 -18.15 -2.72
CA GLY A 71 -12.17 -17.14 -1.74
C GLY A 71 -11.41 -15.96 -2.35
N ASP A 72 -11.16 -15.92 -3.67
CA ASP A 72 -10.44 -14.85 -4.31
C ASP A 72 -11.33 -13.58 -4.42
N PRO A 73 -10.95 -12.46 -3.79
CA PRO A 73 -11.72 -11.22 -3.88
C PRO A 73 -11.90 -10.72 -5.31
N ALA A 74 -10.92 -10.96 -6.19
CA ALA A 74 -10.96 -10.54 -7.59
C ALA A 74 -12.08 -11.25 -8.37
N ARG A 75 -12.45 -12.47 -7.98
CA ARG A 75 -13.56 -13.22 -8.62
C ARG A 75 -14.88 -12.46 -8.57
N THR A 76 -15.24 -11.93 -7.40
CA THR A 76 -16.48 -11.14 -7.23
C THR A 76 -16.40 -9.83 -8.02
N ILE A 77 -15.24 -9.19 -8.04
CA ILE A 77 -15.03 -7.93 -8.77
C ILE A 77 -15.16 -8.16 -10.26
N LEU A 78 -14.50 -9.18 -10.82
CA LEU A 78 -14.56 -9.52 -12.25
C LEU A 78 -15.96 -9.96 -12.68
N SER A 79 -16.67 -10.76 -11.87
CA SER A 79 -18.09 -11.06 -12.12
C SER A 79 -18.91 -9.78 -12.23
N GLY A 80 -18.66 -8.80 -11.35
CA GLY A 80 -19.33 -7.50 -11.41
C GLY A 80 -19.00 -6.69 -12.68
N VAL A 81 -17.79 -6.81 -13.24
CA VAL A 81 -17.44 -6.21 -14.54
C VAL A 81 -18.23 -6.86 -15.67
N VAL A 82 -18.27 -8.20 -15.70
CA VAL A 82 -19.02 -8.97 -16.70
C VAL A 82 -20.51 -8.62 -16.68
N ASP A 83 -21.12 -8.53 -15.49
CA ASP A 83 -22.52 -8.15 -15.34
C ASP A 83 -22.78 -6.69 -15.75
N ALA A 84 -21.85 -5.78 -15.47
CA ALA A 84 -21.95 -4.40 -15.91
C ALA A 84 -21.90 -4.31 -17.44
N VAL A 85 -20.96 -5.00 -18.10
CA VAL A 85 -20.87 -5.06 -19.56
C VAL A 85 -22.14 -5.69 -20.15
N ALA A 86 -22.68 -6.75 -19.54
CA ALA A 86 -23.89 -7.43 -20.00
C ALA A 86 -25.16 -6.58 -19.91
N SER A 87 -25.21 -5.62 -18.98
CA SER A 87 -26.40 -4.81 -18.69
C SER A 87 -26.32 -3.33 -19.13
N ALA A 88 -25.11 -2.80 -19.30
CA ALA A 88 -24.88 -1.38 -19.58
C ALA A 88 -24.90 -1.07 -21.08
N ALA A 89 -25.51 0.03 -21.45
CA ALA A 89 -25.31 0.61 -22.77
C ALA A 89 -23.90 1.24 -22.85
N ARG A 90 -23.36 1.39 -24.08
CA ARG A 90 -22.05 2.04 -24.26
C ARG A 90 -21.98 3.45 -23.66
N ALA A 91 -23.10 4.16 -23.62
CA ALA A 91 -23.19 5.46 -22.97
C ALA A 91 -23.01 5.43 -21.45
N ASP A 92 -23.11 4.23 -20.84
CA ASP A 92 -22.97 4.05 -19.40
C ASP A 92 -21.57 3.54 -19.00
N PHE A 93 -20.53 3.97 -19.73
CA PHE A 93 -19.14 3.54 -19.49
C PHE A 93 -18.71 3.73 -18.03
N SER A 94 -19.19 4.74 -17.34
CA SER A 94 -18.86 5.00 -15.93
C SER A 94 -19.19 3.84 -15.01
N VAL A 95 -20.22 3.04 -15.31
CA VAL A 95 -20.61 1.85 -14.53
C VAL A 95 -19.53 0.74 -14.68
N VAL A 96 -19.10 0.47 -15.92
CA VAL A 96 -18.04 -0.50 -16.23
C VAL A 96 -16.71 -0.01 -15.67
N ALA A 97 -16.39 1.28 -15.86
CA ALA A 97 -15.16 1.89 -15.38
C ALA A 97 -15.01 1.81 -13.85
N THR A 98 -16.09 2.00 -13.09
CA THR A 98 -16.09 1.87 -11.63
C THR A 98 -15.68 0.45 -11.20
N ARG A 99 -16.23 -0.58 -11.85
CA ARG A 99 -15.93 -1.99 -11.57
C ARG A 99 -14.51 -2.35 -12.01
N LEU A 100 -14.11 -1.91 -13.20
CA LEU A 100 -12.77 -2.15 -13.71
C LEU A 100 -11.70 -1.45 -12.86
N SER A 101 -11.97 -0.24 -12.37
CA SER A 101 -11.10 0.44 -11.39
C SER A 101 -10.96 -0.34 -10.09
N ALA A 102 -12.02 -1.02 -9.64
CA ALA A 102 -11.93 -1.89 -8.46
C ALA A 102 -11.02 -3.10 -8.71
N TYR A 103 -11.04 -3.68 -9.92
CA TYR A 103 -10.11 -4.74 -10.30
C TYR A 103 -8.65 -4.25 -10.33
N GLY A 104 -8.39 -3.09 -10.96
CA GLY A 104 -7.06 -2.48 -10.95
C GLY A 104 -6.54 -2.26 -9.51
N ARG A 105 -7.41 -1.83 -8.57
CA ARG A 105 -7.03 -1.69 -7.16
C ARG A 105 -6.74 -3.02 -6.47
N ALA A 106 -7.48 -4.09 -6.79
CA ALA A 106 -7.18 -5.42 -6.25
C ALA A 106 -5.78 -5.90 -6.69
N LEU A 107 -5.47 -5.80 -7.99
CA LEU A 107 -4.15 -6.12 -8.51
C LEU A 107 -3.04 -5.26 -7.89
N HIS A 108 -3.31 -3.98 -7.69
CA HIS A 108 -2.42 -3.04 -7.00
C HIS A 108 -2.16 -3.49 -5.54
N PHE A 109 -3.20 -3.90 -4.82
CA PHE A 109 -3.08 -4.38 -3.44
C PHE A 109 -2.21 -5.64 -3.35
N ASP A 110 -2.30 -6.52 -4.35
CA ASP A 110 -1.49 -7.74 -4.46
C ASP A 110 -0.10 -7.49 -5.06
N ALA A 111 0.32 -6.22 -5.19
CA ALA A 111 1.59 -5.80 -5.81
C ALA A 111 1.80 -6.30 -7.26
N ARG A 112 0.72 -6.62 -7.97
CA ARG A 112 0.74 -7.01 -9.39
C ARG A 112 0.72 -5.76 -10.29
N TRP A 113 1.72 -4.89 -10.09
CA TRP A 113 1.76 -3.53 -10.64
C TRP A 113 1.63 -3.48 -12.17
N ARG A 114 2.25 -4.42 -12.88
CA ARG A 114 2.24 -4.45 -14.35
C ARG A 114 0.84 -4.78 -14.89
N LEU A 115 0.14 -5.73 -14.25
CA LEU A 115 -1.24 -6.06 -14.61
C LEU A 115 -2.21 -4.92 -14.23
N ALA A 116 -1.99 -4.29 -13.07
CA ALA A 116 -2.78 -3.14 -12.67
C ALA A 116 -2.60 -1.95 -13.64
N ALA A 117 -1.38 -1.71 -14.12
CA ALA A 117 -1.11 -0.67 -15.11
C ALA A 117 -1.91 -0.91 -16.40
N ASP A 118 -1.92 -2.15 -16.93
CA ASP A 118 -2.67 -2.54 -18.11
C ASP A 118 -4.19 -2.29 -17.95
N VAL A 119 -4.75 -2.58 -16.77
CA VAL A 119 -6.15 -2.25 -16.46
C VAL A 119 -6.41 -0.74 -16.51
N TYR A 120 -5.50 0.08 -15.96
CA TYR A 120 -5.67 1.53 -15.99
C TYR A 120 -5.44 2.13 -17.37
N GLU A 121 -4.54 1.57 -18.17
CA GLU A 121 -4.37 1.92 -19.60
C GLU A 121 -5.63 1.61 -20.39
N THR A 122 -6.30 0.49 -20.12
CA THR A 122 -7.60 0.15 -20.72
C THR A 122 -8.65 1.21 -20.38
N LEU A 123 -8.73 1.63 -19.11
CA LEU A 123 -9.63 2.71 -18.71
C LEU A 123 -9.33 4.01 -19.44
N LEU A 124 -8.06 4.40 -19.56
CA LEU A 124 -7.65 5.62 -20.25
C LEU A 124 -7.87 5.56 -21.76
N THR A 125 -7.89 4.35 -22.35
CA THR A 125 -8.19 4.18 -23.77
C THR A 125 -9.63 4.58 -24.09
N TYR A 126 -10.55 4.34 -23.15
CA TYR A 126 -11.99 4.53 -23.37
C TYR A 126 -12.60 5.71 -22.62
N ALA A 127 -11.98 6.18 -21.54
CA ALA A 127 -12.46 7.36 -20.83
C ALA A 127 -12.20 8.62 -21.63
N HIS A 128 -13.25 9.39 -21.89
CA HIS A 128 -13.09 10.69 -22.52
C HIS A 128 -12.68 11.73 -21.46
N PRO A 129 -11.60 12.51 -21.68
CA PRO A 129 -11.05 13.41 -20.66
C PRO A 129 -12.01 14.51 -20.16
N ILE A 130 -13.06 14.83 -20.93
CA ILE A 130 -14.05 15.84 -20.57
C ILE A 130 -15.30 15.19 -19.99
N ASP A 131 -15.84 14.16 -20.65
CA ASP A 131 -17.13 13.57 -20.29
C ASP A 131 -17.00 12.63 -19.08
N GLU A 132 -15.86 11.91 -18.99
CA GLU A 132 -15.52 11.00 -17.88
C GLU A 132 -14.26 11.47 -17.14
N SER A 133 -14.15 12.77 -16.89
CA SER A 133 -12.95 13.39 -16.29
C SER A 133 -12.52 12.75 -14.97
N ASP A 134 -13.47 12.39 -14.11
CA ASP A 134 -13.18 11.72 -12.82
C ASP A 134 -12.54 10.35 -13.03
N VAL A 135 -13.05 9.57 -14.00
CA VAL A 135 -12.47 8.26 -14.35
C VAL A 135 -11.07 8.46 -14.93
N TYR A 136 -10.92 9.40 -15.85
CA TYR A 136 -9.64 9.71 -16.50
C TYR A 136 -8.57 10.14 -15.49
N ILE A 137 -8.89 11.11 -14.62
CA ILE A 137 -7.97 11.60 -13.59
C ILE A 137 -7.56 10.46 -12.64
N ASN A 138 -8.54 9.70 -12.14
CA ASN A 138 -8.25 8.60 -11.24
C ASN A 138 -7.42 7.49 -11.90
N ALA A 139 -7.75 7.09 -13.14
CA ALA A 139 -6.99 6.08 -13.87
C ALA A 139 -5.55 6.54 -14.15
N SER A 140 -5.35 7.81 -14.58
CA SER A 140 -4.02 8.38 -14.78
C SER A 140 -3.20 8.41 -13.49
N MET A 141 -3.80 8.77 -12.35
CA MET A 141 -3.14 8.76 -11.06
C MET A 141 -2.71 7.35 -10.62
N GLN A 142 -3.57 6.36 -10.82
CA GLN A 142 -3.27 4.97 -10.46
C GLN A 142 -2.25 4.34 -11.43
N LEU A 143 -2.33 4.64 -12.72
CA LEU A 143 -1.31 4.25 -13.70
C LEU A 143 0.05 4.80 -13.30
N GLY A 144 0.13 6.11 -13.02
CA GLY A 144 1.37 6.74 -12.57
C GLY A 144 1.93 6.10 -11.29
N TYR A 145 1.06 5.70 -10.35
CA TYR A 145 1.48 4.95 -9.17
C TYR A 145 2.09 3.60 -9.53
N CYS A 146 1.42 2.79 -10.37
CA CYS A 146 1.92 1.48 -10.80
C CYS A 146 3.27 1.60 -11.52
N LEU A 147 3.40 2.55 -12.45
CA LEU A 147 4.63 2.81 -13.18
C LEU A 147 5.78 3.25 -12.26
N ARG A 148 5.49 4.07 -11.25
CA ARG A 148 6.47 4.46 -10.23
C ARG A 148 6.94 3.25 -9.42
N MET A 149 6.05 2.33 -9.04
CA MET A 149 6.41 1.09 -8.34
C MET A 149 7.25 0.14 -9.20
N LEU A 150 7.08 0.20 -10.53
CA LEU A 150 7.90 -0.54 -11.50
C LEU A 150 9.26 0.13 -11.80
N GLY A 151 9.50 1.34 -11.27
CA GLY A 151 10.69 2.13 -11.58
C GLY A 151 10.63 2.88 -12.92
N GLU A 152 9.49 2.86 -13.60
CA GLU A 152 9.26 3.51 -14.89
C GLU A 152 8.91 5.00 -14.69
N PHE A 153 9.85 5.73 -14.08
CA PHE A 153 9.61 7.08 -13.54
C PHE A 153 9.24 8.13 -14.60
N ASP A 154 9.72 8.00 -15.84
CA ASP A 154 9.40 8.96 -16.89
C ASP A 154 7.96 8.78 -17.39
N GLN A 155 7.51 7.55 -17.51
CA GLN A 155 6.11 7.25 -17.86
C GLN A 155 5.17 7.64 -16.72
N ALA A 156 5.57 7.40 -15.45
CA ALA A 156 4.82 7.84 -14.28
C ALA A 156 4.64 9.38 -14.27
N ALA A 157 5.70 10.14 -14.63
CA ALA A 157 5.61 11.59 -14.74
C ALA A 157 4.58 12.04 -15.78
N VAL A 158 4.53 11.37 -16.94
CA VAL A 158 3.55 11.65 -17.99
C VAL A 158 2.13 11.40 -17.48
N ALA A 159 1.89 10.26 -16.84
CA ALA A 159 0.57 9.93 -16.32
C ALA A 159 0.08 10.93 -15.25
N TYR A 160 0.94 11.34 -14.32
CA TYR A 160 0.61 12.37 -13.32
C TYR A 160 0.39 13.76 -13.94
N ALA A 161 1.19 14.13 -14.95
CA ALA A 161 1.00 15.39 -15.67
C ALA A 161 -0.32 15.41 -16.43
N ASP A 162 -0.72 14.29 -17.03
CA ASP A 162 -2.01 14.15 -17.72
C ASP A 162 -3.19 14.28 -16.76
N ALA A 163 -3.14 13.63 -15.60
CA ALA A 163 -4.14 13.82 -14.55
C ALA A 163 -4.27 15.29 -14.14
N GLY A 164 -3.13 15.96 -13.88
CA GLY A 164 -3.11 17.37 -13.50
C GLY A 164 -3.62 18.30 -14.60
N ARG A 165 -3.33 17.99 -15.86
CA ARG A 165 -3.79 18.76 -17.02
C ARG A 165 -5.31 18.68 -17.19
N VAL A 166 -5.89 17.47 -17.09
CA VAL A 166 -7.35 17.27 -17.15
C VAL A 166 -8.02 17.95 -15.95
N ALA A 167 -7.51 17.74 -14.73
CA ALA A 167 -8.03 18.40 -13.54
C ALA A 167 -8.02 19.93 -13.69
N THR A 168 -6.96 20.50 -14.29
CA THR A 168 -6.87 21.94 -14.55
C THR A 168 -7.92 22.40 -15.55
N SER A 169 -8.15 21.66 -16.64
CA SER A 169 -9.17 22.02 -17.63
C SER A 169 -10.58 21.97 -17.07
N MET A 170 -10.83 21.14 -16.08
CA MET A 170 -12.12 20.98 -15.39
C MET A 170 -12.27 21.92 -14.19
N GLY A 171 -11.22 22.66 -13.80
CA GLY A 171 -11.23 23.48 -12.58
C GLY A 171 -11.28 22.64 -11.28
N ASP A 172 -10.92 21.34 -11.35
CA ASP A 172 -10.85 20.45 -10.20
C ASP A 172 -9.59 20.72 -9.37
N VAL A 173 -9.72 21.59 -8.39
CA VAL A 173 -8.62 21.98 -7.51
C VAL A 173 -8.09 20.76 -6.71
N VAL A 174 -8.97 19.86 -6.28
CA VAL A 174 -8.57 18.66 -5.53
C VAL A 174 -7.72 17.75 -6.41
N GLY A 175 -8.16 17.51 -7.65
CA GLY A 175 -7.40 16.72 -8.63
C GLY A 175 -6.04 17.34 -8.94
N ILE A 176 -5.97 18.66 -9.14
CA ILE A 176 -4.70 19.39 -9.36
C ILE A 176 -3.73 19.14 -8.19
N LEU A 177 -4.19 19.34 -6.96
CA LEU A 177 -3.33 19.21 -5.78
C LEU A 177 -2.91 17.76 -5.53
N ARG A 178 -3.79 16.78 -5.79
CA ARG A 178 -3.44 15.36 -5.74
C ARG A 178 -2.38 14.98 -6.77
N ALA A 179 -2.47 15.51 -7.99
CA ALA A 179 -1.42 15.31 -9.00
C ALA A 179 -0.08 15.90 -8.56
N ARG A 180 -0.08 17.07 -7.91
CA ARG A 180 1.14 17.65 -7.31
C ARG A 180 1.73 16.77 -6.20
N ILE A 181 0.91 16.23 -5.31
CA ILE A 181 1.38 15.25 -4.28
C ILE A 181 2.01 14.04 -4.95
N ALA A 182 1.43 13.53 -6.04
CA ALA A 182 2.00 12.40 -6.77
C ALA A 182 3.35 12.74 -7.44
N ASP A 183 3.50 13.95 -7.99
CA ASP A 183 4.78 14.45 -8.52
C ASP A 183 5.85 14.58 -7.41
N ALA A 184 5.45 15.01 -6.21
CA ALA A 184 6.35 15.03 -5.06
C ALA A 184 6.81 13.60 -4.68
N ARG A 185 5.91 12.62 -4.62
CA ARG A 185 6.25 11.20 -4.41
C ARG A 185 7.22 10.67 -5.47
N LEU A 186 7.00 11.05 -6.73
CA LEU A 186 7.89 10.68 -7.82
C LEU A 186 9.27 11.32 -7.64
N SER A 187 9.34 12.58 -7.22
CA SER A 187 10.59 13.28 -6.90
C SER A 187 11.34 12.58 -5.75
N MET A 188 10.64 12.11 -4.72
CA MET A 188 11.21 11.29 -3.64
C MET A 188 11.77 9.97 -4.18
N SER A 189 11.02 9.25 -5.01
CA SER A 189 11.46 7.99 -5.63
C SER A 189 12.72 8.16 -6.49
N ARG A 190 12.92 9.35 -7.07
CA ARG A 190 14.14 9.74 -7.80
C ARG A 190 15.27 10.25 -6.89
N GLY A 191 15.06 10.26 -5.57
CA GLY A 191 16.02 10.80 -4.61
C GLY A 191 16.10 12.34 -4.55
N ASN A 192 15.19 13.05 -5.23
CA ASN A 192 15.16 14.50 -5.24
C ASN A 192 14.28 15.06 -4.11
N LEU A 193 14.74 14.87 -2.86
CA LEU A 193 14.03 15.34 -1.67
C LEU A 193 13.81 16.86 -1.64
N PRO A 194 14.76 17.74 -2.04
CA PRO A 194 14.51 19.18 -2.08
C PRO A 194 13.34 19.57 -2.99
N ARG A 195 13.23 18.94 -4.15
CA ARG A 195 12.11 19.21 -5.07
C ARG A 195 10.78 18.72 -4.50
N ALA A 196 10.77 17.55 -3.84
CA ALA A 196 9.58 17.05 -3.17
C ALA A 196 9.11 18.01 -2.07
N GLU A 197 10.04 18.55 -1.26
CA GLU A 197 9.73 19.56 -0.23
C GLU A 197 9.06 20.80 -0.82
N GLU A 198 9.65 21.40 -1.85
CA GLU A 198 9.12 22.59 -2.51
C GLU A 198 7.66 22.37 -3.00
N ILE A 199 7.43 21.24 -3.70
CA ILE A 199 6.09 20.89 -4.21
C ILE A 199 5.09 20.71 -3.07
N LEU A 200 5.50 20.02 -2.00
CA LEU A 200 4.62 19.74 -0.87
C LEU A 200 4.32 21.00 -0.06
N ASP A 201 5.30 21.84 0.22
CA ASP A 201 5.12 23.09 0.96
C ASP A 201 4.15 24.03 0.22
N ASP A 202 4.29 24.18 -1.11
CA ASP A 202 3.33 24.91 -1.95
C ASP A 202 1.92 24.28 -1.92
N THR A 203 1.85 22.93 -1.96
CA THR A 203 0.59 22.20 -1.96
C THR A 203 -0.14 22.35 -0.63
N ILE A 204 0.58 22.28 0.50
CA ILE A 204 0.04 22.50 1.85
C ILE A 204 -0.50 23.93 1.98
N ALA A 205 0.28 24.93 1.54
CA ALA A 205 -0.14 26.34 1.60
C ALA A 205 -1.44 26.56 0.81
N ARG A 206 -1.50 26.05 -0.42
CA ARG A 206 -2.69 26.20 -1.28
C ARG A 206 -3.89 25.42 -0.73
N ALA A 207 -3.73 24.15 -0.34
CA ALA A 207 -4.81 23.35 0.24
C ALA A 207 -5.38 23.99 1.51
N THR A 208 -4.50 24.59 2.33
CA THR A 208 -4.91 25.30 3.55
C THR A 208 -5.70 26.57 3.24
N SER A 209 -5.25 27.38 2.28
CA SER A 209 -5.96 28.61 1.87
C SER A 209 -7.35 28.34 1.27
N GLU A 210 -7.51 27.17 0.64
CA GLU A 210 -8.79 26.74 0.05
C GLU A 210 -9.63 25.86 1.01
N SER A 211 -9.21 25.69 2.26
CA SER A 211 -9.88 24.87 3.30
C SER A 211 -10.06 23.40 2.92
N LEU A 212 -9.17 22.87 2.08
CA LEU A 212 -9.16 21.47 1.63
C LEU A 212 -8.40 20.59 2.65
N HIS A 213 -9.03 20.35 3.81
CA HIS A 213 -8.36 19.74 4.95
C HIS A 213 -7.74 18.36 4.65
N ASP A 214 -8.48 17.46 3.98
CA ASP A 214 -7.95 16.12 3.66
C ASP A 214 -6.76 16.19 2.70
N VAL A 215 -6.79 17.10 1.71
CA VAL A 215 -5.67 17.28 0.77
C VAL A 215 -4.44 17.86 1.50
N ALA A 216 -4.65 18.83 2.38
CA ALA A 216 -3.58 19.37 3.22
C ALA A 216 -3.00 18.28 4.14
N GLY A 217 -3.85 17.43 4.71
CA GLY A 217 -3.43 16.28 5.51
C GLY A 217 -2.59 15.28 4.73
N LEU A 218 -2.99 14.94 3.51
CA LEU A 218 -2.22 14.06 2.63
C LEU A 218 -0.85 14.68 2.28
N ALA A 219 -0.79 15.96 1.94
CA ALA A 219 0.46 16.64 1.62
C ALA A 219 1.40 16.74 2.84
N LEU A 220 0.86 16.99 4.04
CA LEU A 220 1.60 16.97 5.31
C LEU A 220 2.16 15.58 5.61
N HIS A 221 1.39 14.52 5.35
CA HIS A 221 1.85 13.14 5.51
C HIS A 221 3.07 12.85 4.60
N GLU A 222 3.00 13.21 3.32
CA GLU A 222 4.16 13.06 2.43
C GLU A 222 5.35 13.95 2.87
N ARG A 223 5.06 15.14 3.42
CA ARG A 223 6.10 16.02 3.96
C ARG A 223 6.80 15.41 5.18
N SER A 224 6.05 14.64 6.00
CA SER A 224 6.63 13.86 7.09
C SER A 224 7.55 12.76 6.58
N THR A 225 7.16 12.08 5.50
CA THR A 225 8.01 11.06 4.85
C THR A 225 9.33 11.66 4.35
N VAL A 226 9.30 12.85 3.72
CA VAL A 226 10.53 13.55 3.32
C VAL A 226 11.44 13.87 4.52
N ALA A 227 10.86 14.30 5.64
CA ALA A 227 11.63 14.58 6.86
C ALA A 227 12.22 13.28 7.46
N TYR A 228 11.46 12.18 7.44
CA TYR A 228 11.92 10.86 7.87
C TYR A 228 13.12 10.38 7.02
N GLU A 229 13.04 10.46 5.70
CA GLU A 229 14.12 10.09 4.78
C GLU A 229 15.39 10.93 5.01
N ARG A 230 15.24 12.18 5.49
CA ARG A 230 16.36 13.02 5.91
C ARG A 230 16.85 12.72 7.33
N LYS A 231 16.24 11.76 8.03
CA LYS A 231 16.48 11.44 9.44
C LYS A 231 16.21 12.61 10.40
N ASP A 232 15.37 13.57 9.96
CA ASP A 232 14.85 14.64 10.83
C ASP A 232 13.53 14.15 11.48
N TYR A 233 13.67 13.18 12.38
CA TYR A 233 12.54 12.52 13.02
C TYR A 233 11.63 13.47 13.83
N PRO A 234 12.17 14.49 14.54
CA PRO A 234 11.29 15.45 15.20
C PRO A 234 10.37 16.19 14.23
N ARG A 235 10.87 16.64 13.07
CA ARG A 235 10.03 17.25 12.03
C ARG A 235 9.08 16.25 11.39
N ALA A 236 9.52 15.00 11.15
CA ALA A 236 8.65 13.95 10.63
C ALA A 236 7.44 13.75 11.54
N ILE A 237 7.65 13.63 12.86
CA ILE A 237 6.59 13.50 13.85
C ILE A 237 5.63 14.70 13.82
N ARG A 238 6.16 15.93 13.77
CA ARG A 238 5.31 17.15 13.75
C ARG A 238 4.43 17.20 12.50
N PHE A 239 5.00 17.01 11.32
CA PHE A 239 4.22 17.00 10.07
C PHE A 239 3.17 15.88 10.06
N ALA A 240 3.51 14.69 10.54
CA ALA A 240 2.59 13.58 10.64
C ALA A 240 1.46 13.86 11.64
N TYR A 241 1.77 14.46 12.78
CA TYR A 241 0.76 14.84 13.77
C TYR A 241 -0.20 15.92 13.24
N ASP A 242 0.34 16.92 12.52
CA ASP A 242 -0.47 17.93 11.84
C ASP A 242 -1.36 17.32 10.75
N ALA A 243 -0.85 16.29 10.03
CA ALA A 243 -1.63 15.53 9.07
C ALA A 243 -2.79 14.78 9.75
N LEU A 244 -2.51 14.12 10.89
CA LEU A 244 -3.50 13.37 11.67
C LEU A 244 -4.69 14.26 12.09
N ALA A 245 -4.44 15.52 12.42
CA ALA A 245 -5.47 16.48 12.80
C ALA A 245 -6.36 16.93 11.63
N LYS A 246 -5.88 16.81 10.38
CA LYS A 246 -6.60 17.27 9.18
C LYS A 246 -7.32 16.16 8.43
N LEU A 247 -6.87 14.91 8.54
CA LEU A 247 -7.44 13.78 7.83
C LEU A 247 -8.75 13.31 8.47
N SER A 248 -9.79 13.13 7.65
CA SER A 248 -11.10 12.62 8.07
C SER A 248 -11.20 11.09 7.97
N GLY A 249 -10.53 10.48 6.98
CA GLY A 249 -10.59 9.04 6.71
C GLY A 249 -9.78 8.22 7.72
N GLN A 250 -10.41 7.24 8.39
CA GLN A 250 -9.76 6.44 9.45
C GLN A 250 -8.54 5.67 8.92
N SER A 251 -8.63 5.01 7.76
CA SER A 251 -7.50 4.28 7.16
C SER A 251 -6.28 5.17 6.87
N ALA A 252 -6.51 6.43 6.46
CA ALA A 252 -5.42 7.40 6.27
C ALA A 252 -4.82 7.83 7.63
N ARG A 253 -5.65 8.04 8.64
CA ARG A 253 -5.21 8.37 10.01
C ARG A 253 -4.40 7.23 10.62
N ASP A 254 -4.82 5.99 10.43
CA ASP A 254 -4.12 4.80 10.94
C ASP A 254 -2.71 4.69 10.34
N ARG A 255 -2.55 4.96 9.03
CA ARG A 255 -1.23 4.99 8.38
C ARG A 255 -0.32 6.08 8.95
N VAL A 256 -0.86 7.29 9.08
CA VAL A 256 -0.11 8.41 9.67
C VAL A 256 0.32 8.11 11.10
N LEU A 257 -0.56 7.48 11.90
CA LEU A 257 -0.25 7.10 13.28
C LEU A 257 0.85 6.02 13.33
N ALA A 258 0.87 5.09 12.36
CA ALA A 258 1.94 4.11 12.23
C ALA A 258 3.29 4.77 11.91
N ASP A 259 3.30 5.78 11.03
CA ASP A 259 4.52 6.52 10.69
C ASP A 259 5.02 7.41 11.85
N ILE A 260 4.11 7.97 12.65
CA ILE A 260 4.47 8.64 13.91
C ILE A 260 5.17 7.65 14.86
N ALA A 261 4.59 6.46 15.02
CA ALA A 261 5.18 5.42 15.88
C ALA A 261 6.57 5.00 15.40
N ALA A 262 6.74 4.77 14.10
CA ALA A 262 8.03 4.45 13.50
C ALA A 262 9.05 5.59 13.71
N SER A 263 8.64 6.84 13.53
CA SER A 263 9.51 8.00 13.75
C SER A 263 9.95 8.14 15.21
N PHE A 264 9.07 7.82 16.16
CA PHE A 264 9.44 7.80 17.58
C PHE A 264 10.40 6.65 17.92
N LEU A 265 10.28 5.47 17.28
CA LEU A 265 11.27 4.39 17.43
C LEU A 265 12.65 4.84 16.95
N GLU A 266 12.74 5.44 15.77
CA GLU A 266 14.00 5.95 15.23
C GLU A 266 14.61 7.06 16.11
N LEU A 267 13.77 7.85 16.78
CA LEU A 267 14.18 8.87 17.74
C LEU A 267 14.62 8.27 19.10
N GLY A 268 14.36 6.99 19.34
CA GLY A 268 14.65 6.30 20.59
C GLY A 268 13.60 6.56 21.70
N VAL A 269 12.43 7.15 21.36
CA VAL A 269 11.33 7.41 22.30
C VAL A 269 10.35 6.23 22.26
N ILE A 270 10.76 5.13 22.89
CA ILE A 270 10.07 3.83 22.81
C ILE A 270 8.68 3.88 23.47
N SER A 271 8.51 4.66 24.54
CA SER A 271 7.24 4.80 25.24
C SER A 271 6.15 5.41 24.36
N ALA A 272 6.47 6.46 23.59
CA ALA A 272 5.52 7.11 22.69
C ALA A 272 5.19 6.20 21.49
N ALA A 273 6.19 5.51 20.92
CA ALA A 273 5.96 4.52 19.87
C ALA A 273 5.03 3.40 20.34
N ARG A 274 5.27 2.86 21.53
CA ARG A 274 4.40 1.85 22.14
C ARG A 274 2.96 2.36 22.27
N ASP A 275 2.77 3.57 22.79
CA ASP A 275 1.43 4.13 22.98
C ASP A 275 0.69 4.26 21.63
N ALA A 276 1.35 4.70 20.58
CA ALA A 276 0.77 4.76 19.23
C ALA A 276 0.41 3.36 18.67
N PHE A 277 1.28 2.37 18.82
CA PHE A 277 0.98 1.00 18.37
C PHE A 277 -0.15 0.36 19.19
N LEU A 278 -0.27 0.65 20.49
CA LEU A 278 -1.40 0.19 21.30
C LEU A 278 -2.72 0.79 20.82
N VAL A 279 -2.74 2.07 20.46
CA VAL A 279 -3.92 2.70 19.85
C VAL A 279 -4.28 1.97 18.54
N LEU A 280 -3.31 1.77 17.64
CA LEU A 280 -3.55 1.09 16.36
C LEU A 280 -4.05 -0.36 16.55
N ALA A 281 -3.44 -1.12 17.45
CA ALA A 281 -3.86 -2.49 17.72
C ALA A 281 -5.32 -2.57 18.22
N ALA A 282 -5.75 -1.56 18.99
CA ALA A 282 -7.09 -1.50 19.56
C ALA A 282 -8.14 -0.90 18.61
N THR A 283 -7.79 0.09 17.77
CA THR A 283 -8.77 0.93 17.08
C THR A 283 -8.71 0.91 15.56
N ALA A 284 -7.63 0.42 14.93
CA ALA A 284 -7.52 0.41 13.49
C ALA A 284 -8.65 -0.41 12.84
N GLN A 285 -9.22 0.12 11.76
CA GLN A 285 -10.32 -0.55 11.07
C GLN A 285 -9.84 -1.80 10.34
N GLU A 286 -8.68 -1.72 9.69
CA GLU A 286 -8.13 -2.79 8.89
C GLU A 286 -7.42 -3.83 9.76
N GLN A 287 -7.80 -5.11 9.61
CA GLN A 287 -7.20 -6.21 10.36
C GLN A 287 -5.68 -6.31 10.15
N TYR A 288 -5.23 -6.03 8.92
CA TYR A 288 -3.80 -6.00 8.59
C TYR A 288 -3.04 -4.98 9.43
N VAL A 289 -3.61 -3.78 9.62
CA VAL A 289 -3.00 -2.71 10.43
C VAL A 289 -2.95 -3.12 11.89
N ARG A 290 -3.99 -3.76 12.43
CA ARG A 290 -3.99 -4.28 13.82
C ARG A 290 -2.89 -5.32 14.02
N TRP A 291 -2.77 -6.29 13.11
CA TRP A 291 -1.70 -7.30 13.18
C TRP A 291 -0.32 -6.67 13.08
N SER A 292 -0.13 -5.74 12.15
CA SER A 292 1.14 -5.00 12.01
C SER A 292 1.49 -4.24 13.28
N ALA A 293 0.52 -3.58 13.92
CA ALA A 293 0.73 -2.89 15.19
C ALA A 293 1.12 -3.86 16.32
N THR A 294 0.46 -5.03 16.41
CA THR A 294 0.81 -6.06 17.41
C THR A 294 2.21 -6.65 17.16
N LEU A 295 2.61 -6.80 15.90
CA LEU A 295 3.97 -7.18 15.54
C LEU A 295 5.01 -6.16 15.99
N ASN A 296 4.73 -4.87 15.79
CA ASN A 296 5.62 -3.80 16.27
C ASN A 296 5.66 -3.75 17.81
N LEU A 297 4.55 -4.04 18.50
CA LEU A 297 4.53 -4.18 19.97
C LEU A 297 5.38 -5.36 20.46
N LEU A 298 5.45 -6.45 19.69
CA LEU A 298 6.37 -7.57 19.98
C LEU A 298 7.83 -7.09 19.93
N ASP A 299 8.19 -6.31 18.92
CA ASP A 299 9.53 -5.73 18.78
C ASP A 299 9.82 -4.69 19.88
N VAL A 300 8.91 -3.77 20.12
CA VAL A 300 9.00 -2.78 21.23
C VAL A 300 9.22 -3.45 22.57
N SER A 301 8.54 -4.58 22.85
CA SER A 301 8.73 -5.32 24.11
C SER A 301 10.14 -5.91 24.23
N THR A 302 10.78 -6.23 23.09
CA THR A 302 12.18 -6.67 23.04
C THR A 302 13.13 -5.51 23.34
N LEU A 303 12.86 -4.33 22.76
CA LEU A 303 13.64 -3.11 22.99
C LEU A 303 13.54 -2.65 24.47
N GLU A 304 12.36 -2.80 25.08
CA GLU A 304 12.15 -2.52 26.51
C GLU A 304 12.75 -3.60 27.45
N GLY A 305 13.22 -4.70 26.93
CA GLY A 305 13.69 -5.84 27.74
C GLY A 305 12.58 -6.54 28.52
N SER A 306 11.32 -6.37 28.10
CA SER A 306 10.14 -6.89 28.80
C SER A 306 9.73 -8.28 28.31
N GLU A 307 10.38 -9.32 28.81
CA GLU A 307 10.06 -10.72 28.46
C GLU A 307 8.56 -11.08 28.68
N PRO A 308 7.87 -10.64 29.75
CA PRO A 308 6.45 -10.96 29.93
C PRO A 308 5.57 -10.40 28.82
N ARG A 309 5.83 -9.16 28.35
CA ARG A 309 5.08 -8.53 27.25
C ARG A 309 5.39 -9.22 25.91
N PHE A 310 6.66 -9.52 25.66
CA PHE A 310 7.08 -10.28 24.49
C PHE A 310 6.33 -11.62 24.40
N GLU A 311 6.29 -12.40 25.50
CA GLU A 311 5.59 -13.67 25.52
C GLU A 311 4.06 -13.52 25.38
N SER A 312 3.50 -12.38 25.80
CA SER A 312 2.07 -12.09 25.62
C SER A 312 1.74 -11.88 24.14
N TYR A 313 2.46 -10.97 23.47
CA TYR A 313 2.24 -10.71 22.03
C TYR A 313 2.59 -11.91 21.15
N ARG A 314 3.65 -12.65 21.51
CA ARG A 314 3.98 -13.90 20.82
C ARG A 314 2.83 -14.90 20.84
N ARG A 315 2.17 -15.08 22.00
CA ARG A 315 1.03 -16.00 22.14
C ARG A 315 -0.21 -15.50 21.40
N GLU A 316 -0.45 -14.20 21.42
CA GLU A 316 -1.55 -13.56 20.69
C GLU A 316 -1.43 -13.82 19.19
N LEU A 317 -0.23 -13.65 18.63
CA LEU A 317 0.02 -13.80 17.19
C LEU A 317 0.17 -15.27 16.74
N ALA A 318 0.57 -16.18 17.63
CA ALA A 318 0.83 -17.59 17.29
C ALA A 318 -0.40 -18.37 16.81
N GLY A 319 -1.62 -17.90 17.13
CA GLY A 319 -2.89 -18.53 16.71
C GLY A 319 -3.52 -17.90 15.47
N ILE A 320 -2.85 -16.95 14.84
CA ILE A 320 -3.39 -16.18 13.74
C ILE A 320 -2.72 -16.61 12.43
N GLU A 321 -3.53 -16.85 11.40
CA GLU A 321 -3.03 -17.02 10.02
C GLU A 321 -2.68 -15.64 9.44
N LEU A 322 -1.42 -15.24 9.64
CA LEU A 322 -0.92 -13.95 9.16
C LEU A 322 -0.65 -14.00 7.65
N PRO A 323 -0.84 -12.88 6.93
CA PRO A 323 -0.32 -12.71 5.58
C PRO A 323 1.18 -12.98 5.50
N VAL A 324 1.66 -13.53 4.37
CA VAL A 324 3.04 -14.02 4.21
C VAL A 324 4.10 -12.99 4.65
N VAL A 325 3.95 -11.74 4.25
CA VAL A 325 4.89 -10.67 4.63
C VAL A 325 4.94 -10.50 6.15
N LEU A 326 3.78 -10.52 6.81
CA LEU A 326 3.70 -10.40 8.27
C LEU A 326 4.24 -11.66 8.98
N GLN A 327 4.13 -12.86 8.35
CA GLN A 327 4.77 -14.07 8.88
C GLN A 327 6.30 -13.92 8.91
N VAL A 328 6.90 -13.36 7.86
CA VAL A 328 8.35 -13.11 7.83
C VAL A 328 8.75 -12.17 8.95
N TYR A 329 8.07 -11.02 9.09
CA TYR A 329 8.34 -10.07 10.18
C TYR A 329 8.13 -10.70 11.56
N TYR A 330 7.08 -11.50 11.74
CA TYR A 330 6.82 -12.20 13.00
C TYR A 330 8.01 -13.08 13.40
N HIS A 331 8.52 -13.90 12.47
CA HIS A 331 9.66 -14.76 12.73
C HIS A 331 10.97 -13.97 12.91
N MET A 332 11.14 -12.83 12.25
CA MET A 332 12.29 -11.94 12.48
C MET A 332 12.25 -11.33 13.90
N HIS A 333 11.10 -10.78 14.32
CA HIS A 333 10.93 -10.23 15.68
C HIS A 333 11.04 -11.32 16.77
N LEU A 334 10.55 -12.54 16.50
CA LEU A 334 10.80 -13.68 17.40
C LEU A 334 12.30 -13.98 17.52
N GLY A 335 13.03 -13.95 16.40
CA GLY A 335 14.47 -14.15 16.37
C GLY A 335 15.21 -13.14 17.25
N SER A 336 14.91 -11.85 17.04
CA SER A 336 15.46 -10.74 17.82
C SER A 336 15.14 -10.88 19.31
N GLY A 337 13.87 -11.09 19.66
CA GLY A 337 13.44 -11.21 21.04
C GLY A 337 14.05 -12.42 21.76
N HIS A 338 14.05 -13.59 21.11
CA HIS A 338 14.68 -14.78 21.69
C HIS A 338 16.19 -14.58 21.90
N ALA A 339 16.90 -13.91 20.99
CA ALA A 339 18.32 -13.59 21.17
C ALA A 339 18.54 -12.65 22.35
N THR A 340 17.72 -11.59 22.46
CA THR A 340 17.78 -10.62 23.56
C THR A 340 17.56 -11.30 24.91
N PHE A 341 16.66 -12.28 25.00
CA PHE A 341 16.38 -13.04 26.23
C PHE A 341 17.25 -14.28 26.38
N GLY A 342 18.37 -14.42 25.65
CA GLY A 342 19.37 -15.47 25.80
C GLY A 342 18.95 -16.84 25.25
N ARG A 343 17.89 -16.92 24.45
CA ARG A 343 17.38 -18.18 23.89
C ARG A 343 17.89 -18.40 22.45
N PHE A 344 19.19 -18.51 22.28
CA PHE A 344 19.86 -18.48 20.98
C PHE A 344 19.40 -19.57 19.99
N ASP A 345 19.11 -20.79 20.48
CA ASP A 345 18.60 -21.86 19.61
C ASP A 345 17.22 -21.51 19.02
N ARG A 346 16.34 -20.92 19.83
CA ARG A 346 15.02 -20.46 19.35
C ARG A 346 15.15 -19.26 18.43
N ALA A 347 16.08 -18.37 18.72
CA ALA A 347 16.38 -17.23 17.86
C ALA A 347 16.78 -17.71 16.46
N ARG A 348 17.72 -18.63 16.39
CA ARG A 348 18.19 -19.25 15.15
C ARG A 348 17.05 -19.92 14.38
N GLN A 349 16.24 -20.74 15.03
CA GLN A 349 15.10 -21.41 14.42
C GLN A 349 14.11 -20.42 13.82
N SER A 350 13.82 -19.32 14.54
CA SER A 350 12.90 -18.27 14.05
C SER A 350 13.47 -17.56 12.83
N LEU A 351 14.75 -17.16 12.83
CA LEU A 351 15.38 -16.49 11.70
C LEU A 351 15.50 -17.38 10.46
N VAL A 352 15.82 -18.67 10.65
CA VAL A 352 15.80 -19.65 9.56
C VAL A 352 14.39 -19.75 8.96
N ARG A 353 13.36 -19.81 9.80
CA ARG A 353 11.98 -19.88 9.31
C ARG A 353 11.57 -18.62 8.55
N ALA A 354 12.00 -17.43 8.99
CA ALA A 354 11.79 -16.18 8.26
C ALA A 354 12.43 -16.24 6.86
N ALA A 355 13.69 -16.71 6.76
CA ALA A 355 14.39 -16.84 5.49
C ALA A 355 13.73 -17.86 4.56
N GLU A 356 13.29 -19.02 5.08
CA GLU A 356 12.56 -20.04 4.30
C GLU A 356 11.28 -19.46 3.67
N ILE A 357 10.42 -18.80 4.48
CA ILE A 357 9.19 -18.19 4.00
C ILE A 357 9.49 -17.11 2.94
N ALA A 358 10.48 -16.25 3.21
CA ALA A 358 10.86 -15.19 2.28
C ALA A 358 11.39 -15.76 0.95
N ALA A 359 12.16 -16.84 0.97
CA ALA A 359 12.67 -17.53 -0.22
C ALA A 359 11.53 -18.18 -1.02
N GLU A 360 10.65 -18.94 -0.35
CA GLU A 360 9.49 -19.60 -0.97
C GLU A 360 8.61 -18.62 -1.74
N HIS A 361 8.38 -17.44 -1.15
CA HIS A 361 7.54 -16.40 -1.73
C HIS A 361 8.30 -15.32 -2.51
N ARG A 362 9.61 -15.53 -2.78
CA ARG A 362 10.47 -14.61 -3.57
C ARG A 362 10.53 -13.18 -3.01
N LEU A 363 10.45 -13.02 -1.69
CA LEU A 363 10.55 -11.74 -1.00
C LEU A 363 12.02 -11.37 -0.77
N ASN A 364 12.77 -11.07 -1.85
CA ASN A 364 14.23 -10.98 -1.85
C ASN A 364 14.79 -9.99 -0.82
N GLN A 365 14.16 -8.85 -0.59
CA GLN A 365 14.62 -7.89 0.40
C GLN A 365 14.48 -8.43 1.83
N LEU A 366 13.37 -9.08 2.16
CA LEU A 366 13.14 -9.68 3.46
C LEU A 366 14.04 -10.90 3.66
N LEU A 367 14.28 -11.69 2.61
CA LEU A 367 15.24 -12.80 2.63
C LEU A 367 16.63 -12.30 3.02
N PHE A 368 17.13 -11.25 2.33
CA PHE A 368 18.43 -10.65 2.64
C PHE A 368 18.50 -10.17 4.10
N THR A 369 17.45 -9.52 4.60
CA THR A 369 17.38 -9.03 5.98
C THR A 369 17.38 -10.16 7.01
N ALA A 370 16.63 -11.24 6.74
CA ALA A 370 16.58 -12.42 7.61
C ALA A 370 17.94 -13.17 7.67
N GLU A 371 18.58 -13.34 6.51
CA GLU A 371 19.92 -13.95 6.40
C GLU A 371 20.99 -13.09 7.07
N ASP A 372 20.91 -11.77 6.97
CA ASP A 372 21.85 -10.88 7.66
C ASP A 372 21.69 -10.99 9.18
N SER A 373 20.45 -11.01 9.66
CA SER A 373 20.15 -11.20 11.08
C SER A 373 20.66 -12.55 11.59
N LEU A 374 20.54 -13.60 10.78
CA LEU A 374 21.06 -14.92 11.12
C LEU A 374 22.60 -14.94 11.19
N ARG A 375 23.28 -14.31 10.22
CA ARG A 375 24.76 -14.19 10.23
C ARG A 375 25.27 -13.43 11.46
N ARG A 376 24.61 -12.34 11.84
CA ARG A 376 24.95 -11.55 13.04
C ARG A 376 24.77 -12.37 14.33
N LEU A 377 23.70 -13.15 14.42
CA LEU A 377 23.47 -14.05 15.53
C LEU A 377 24.59 -15.12 15.64
N GLU A 378 24.97 -15.73 14.51
CA GLU A 378 26.04 -16.75 14.43
C GLU A 378 27.44 -16.18 14.73
N ALA A 379 27.68 -14.91 14.36
CA ALA A 379 28.91 -14.21 14.71
C ALA A 379 29.00 -13.83 16.20
N GLY A 380 27.92 -14.10 16.98
CA GLY A 380 27.86 -13.72 18.38
C GLY A 380 27.68 -12.20 18.60
N GLU A 381 27.34 -11.47 17.55
CA GLU A 381 26.95 -10.06 17.64
C GLU A 381 25.63 -10.00 18.40
N ARG A 382 25.63 -9.37 19.57
CA ARG A 382 24.36 -9.10 20.26
C ARG A 382 23.51 -8.27 19.36
N GLN A 383 22.36 -8.79 18.95
CA GLN A 383 21.29 -8.00 18.37
C GLN A 383 20.68 -7.12 19.49
N LEU A 384 21.49 -6.21 20.00
CA LEU A 384 20.95 -5.01 20.58
C LEU A 384 20.37 -4.30 19.36
N GLY A 385 19.04 -4.18 19.27
CA GLY A 385 18.45 -3.25 18.35
C GLY A 385 19.25 -1.95 18.44
N GLU A 386 19.44 -1.26 17.35
CA GLU A 386 20.25 -0.03 17.28
C GLU A 386 19.83 1.03 18.31
N HIS A 387 18.77 0.78 19.04
CA HIS A 387 18.22 1.55 20.14
C HIS A 387 18.69 0.96 21.46
N ALA A 388 19.78 1.52 22.00
CA ALA A 388 20.35 1.10 23.27
C ALA A 388 19.31 1.15 24.39
N ALA A 389 19.05 0.01 25.01
CA ALA A 389 18.24 -0.05 26.22
C ALA A 389 18.84 0.84 27.34
N ALA A 390 17.98 1.69 27.93
CA ALA A 390 18.10 2.26 29.26
C ALA A 390 19.16 3.33 29.56
N ALA A 391 19.28 4.34 28.67
CA ALA A 391 19.37 5.71 29.20
C ALA A 391 17.96 6.19 29.52
N ALA A 392 17.76 7.03 30.54
CA ALA A 392 16.44 7.65 30.77
C ALA A 392 15.93 8.21 29.46
N GLU A 393 14.75 7.77 29.03
CA GLU A 393 14.19 8.10 27.71
C GLU A 393 14.07 9.61 27.60
N PHE A 394 14.86 10.21 26.71
CA PHE A 394 14.82 11.65 26.50
C PHE A 394 13.83 11.97 25.39
N VAL A 395 12.74 12.64 25.75
CA VAL A 395 11.78 13.15 24.77
C VAL A 395 12.17 14.57 24.42
N PRO A 396 12.55 14.86 23.15
CA PRO A 396 12.84 16.23 22.74
C PRO A 396 11.63 17.15 22.91
N ASP A 397 11.86 18.39 23.39
CA ASP A 397 10.79 19.38 23.60
C ASP A 397 9.93 19.59 22.33
N ALA A 398 10.55 19.48 21.15
CA ALA A 398 9.87 19.65 19.87
C ALA A 398 8.73 18.67 19.61
N VAL A 399 8.68 17.52 20.31
CA VAL A 399 7.66 16.44 20.12
C VAL A 399 7.05 15.97 21.44
N ALA A 400 7.35 16.64 22.55
CA ALA A 400 6.87 16.25 23.88
C ALA A 400 5.33 16.28 23.98
N ASP A 401 4.70 17.29 23.40
CA ASP A 401 3.24 17.41 23.35
C ASP A 401 2.60 16.28 22.52
N VAL A 402 3.25 15.82 21.45
CA VAL A 402 2.77 14.69 20.64
C VAL A 402 2.85 13.39 21.46
N ALA A 403 3.94 13.17 22.19
CA ALA A 403 4.08 12.01 23.07
C ALA A 403 2.98 11.97 24.15
N VAL A 404 2.67 13.13 24.75
CA VAL A 404 1.56 13.26 25.72
C VAL A 404 0.21 12.94 25.05
N ALA A 405 -0.06 13.49 23.87
CA ALA A 405 -1.30 13.23 23.16
C ALA A 405 -1.49 11.74 22.80
N LEU A 406 -0.41 11.03 22.41
CA LEU A 406 -0.46 9.59 22.17
C LEU A 406 -0.80 8.80 23.44
N HIS A 407 -0.24 9.20 24.58
CA HIS A 407 -0.56 8.60 25.86
C HIS A 407 -2.04 8.78 26.24
N GLU A 408 -2.60 9.97 26.01
CA GLU A 408 -4.01 10.25 26.20
C GLU A 408 -4.91 9.42 25.26
N MET A 409 -4.56 9.34 23.96
CA MET A 409 -5.27 8.49 22.98
C MET A 409 -5.30 7.03 23.42
N ARG A 410 -4.18 6.48 23.91
CA ARG A 410 -4.10 5.12 24.45
C ARG A 410 -5.04 4.94 25.65
N THR A 411 -5.07 5.90 26.55
CA THR A 411 -5.91 5.84 27.75
C THR A 411 -7.39 5.80 27.36
N MET A 412 -7.80 6.61 26.37
CA MET A 412 -9.17 6.62 25.84
C MET A 412 -9.52 5.30 25.13
N ALA A 413 -8.60 4.75 24.34
CA ALA A 413 -8.80 3.46 23.65
C ALA A 413 -8.94 2.29 24.63
N GLY A 414 -8.22 2.29 25.75
CA GLY A 414 -8.31 1.27 26.81
C GLY A 414 -9.60 1.34 27.63
N THR A 415 -10.22 2.51 27.77
CA THR A 415 -11.48 2.68 28.50
C THR A 415 -12.72 2.34 27.68
N GLY A 416 -12.60 2.23 26.37
CA GLY A 416 -13.70 1.82 25.45
C GLY A 416 -13.92 0.30 25.35
N GLN A 417 -13.11 -0.51 26.01
CA GLN A 417 -13.24 -1.98 26.03
C GLN A 417 -13.75 -2.54 27.37
N GLY A 418 -14.40 -1.71 28.19
CA GLY A 418 -15.05 -2.08 29.45
C GLY A 418 -16.50 -2.54 29.27
#